data_647ff7dea775ba8ef0cffef7287fb58c
#
_entry.id   647ff7dea775ba8ef0cffef7287fb58c
#
_cell.length_a   1.000
_cell.length_b   1.000
_cell.length_c   1.000
_cell.angle_alpha   90.00
_cell.angle_beta   90.00
_cell.angle_gamma   90.00
#
_symmetry.space_group_name_H-M   'P 1'
#
loop_
_entity.id
_entity.type
_entity.pdbx_description
1 polymer ?
#
loop_
_entity_poly.entity_id
_entity_poly.type
_entity_poly.pdbx_seq_one_letter_code
_entity_poly.pdbx_strand_id
1 'polypeptide(L)'
;GGAALRALAGGAQAQDYDLTIAVLPSPHTAYLKMAETIPDRIAEATGGKVKITLNDSLVGGPQIAAAVRDGRVPMSSALHTYLAAEEPRMGIFNLPGLIDNMPEYAYVCEAFWCEDVDAIWLERWNAISLANGAWCTQQLFSKEPIRTVEDFRNKKLRVHNPQTAALMDALGAKPVPLALSEVMPALERGIIDGLFTSTCYGHGQEYWRLAPNVQNWGLGPINGWAILINKEAWEEMPEELREQVQAEMDRFEGEAIYGYYDFVREAMLDMESKGVTFWVAPDSEKARIFDPQYTQPVYDSWYKRAEEVGFDGKAYIEKVRQTLGKDLLR
;
A
#
# COMPACT_ATOMS: atom_id res chain seq x y z
N GLY A 1 -63.45 32.53 -17.36
CA GLY A 1 -62.35 31.97 -18.07
C GLY A 1 -61.11 32.02 -17.18
N GLY A 2 -60.90 30.99 -16.38
CA GLY A 2 -59.69 30.88 -15.54
C GLY A 2 -58.64 30.02 -16.25
N ALA A 3 -57.57 30.62 -16.69
CA ALA A 3 -56.39 29.89 -17.21
C ALA A 3 -55.55 29.45 -16.02
N ALA A 4 -55.52 28.14 -15.77
CA ALA A 4 -54.60 27.52 -14.82
C ALA A 4 -53.18 27.50 -15.42
N LEU A 5 -52.27 28.29 -14.87
CA LEU A 5 -50.83 28.10 -15.10
C LEU A 5 -50.39 26.79 -14.43
N ARG A 6 -50.13 25.76 -15.23
CA ARG A 6 -49.33 24.61 -14.80
C ARG A 6 -47.89 25.07 -14.75
N ALA A 7 -47.37 25.25 -13.56
CA ALA A 7 -45.95 25.31 -13.32
C ALA A 7 -45.35 23.94 -13.69
N LEU A 8 -44.62 23.90 -14.79
CA LEU A 8 -43.67 22.78 -15.09
C LEU A 8 -42.55 22.91 -14.08
N ALA A 9 -42.65 22.17 -12.99
CA ALA A 9 -41.47 21.85 -12.19
C ALA A 9 -40.58 20.97 -13.07
N GLY A 10 -39.67 21.60 -13.80
CA GLY A 10 -38.53 20.90 -14.40
C GLY A 10 -37.74 20.30 -13.26
N GLY A 11 -37.95 19.02 -13.01
CA GLY A 11 -37.05 18.25 -12.16
C GLY A 11 -35.67 18.38 -12.77
N ALA A 12 -34.77 19.03 -12.07
CA ALA A 12 -33.35 18.96 -12.40
C ALA A 12 -33.02 17.46 -12.42
N GLN A 13 -32.72 16.95 -13.60
CA GLN A 13 -32.28 15.57 -13.76
C GLN A 13 -30.98 15.45 -12.95
N ALA A 14 -30.99 14.62 -11.90
CA ALA A 14 -29.82 14.47 -11.05
C ALA A 14 -28.64 14.05 -11.95
N GLN A 15 -27.58 14.84 -11.91
CA GLN A 15 -26.38 14.57 -12.67
C GLN A 15 -25.78 13.24 -12.19
N ASP A 16 -25.53 12.31 -13.11
CA ASP A 16 -24.79 11.09 -12.84
C ASP A 16 -23.28 11.39 -12.89
N TYR A 17 -22.53 10.75 -12.02
CA TYR A 17 -21.07 10.87 -11.94
C TYR A 17 -20.43 9.56 -12.38
N ASP A 18 -19.70 9.59 -13.50
CA ASP A 18 -18.92 8.46 -14.01
C ASP A 18 -17.45 8.69 -13.65
N LEU A 19 -16.92 7.90 -12.72
CA LEU A 19 -15.57 8.02 -12.23
C LEU A 19 -14.75 6.77 -12.55
N THR A 20 -13.49 6.95 -12.89
CA THR A 20 -12.54 5.85 -13.11
C THR A 20 -11.48 5.84 -12.02
N ILE A 21 -11.28 4.69 -11.38
CA ILE A 21 -10.15 4.46 -10.49
C ILE A 21 -9.00 3.86 -11.30
N ALA A 22 -7.91 4.60 -11.44
CA ALA A 22 -6.65 4.03 -11.92
C ALA A 22 -6.07 3.13 -10.82
N VAL A 23 -5.96 1.84 -11.09
CA VAL A 23 -5.44 0.85 -10.14
C VAL A 23 -4.08 0.31 -10.60
N LEU A 24 -3.33 -0.28 -9.67
CA LEU A 24 -2.10 -0.96 -9.99
C LEU A 24 -2.37 -2.16 -10.92
N PRO A 25 -1.53 -2.37 -11.94
CA PRO A 25 -1.73 -3.48 -12.88
C PRO A 25 -1.51 -4.81 -12.17
N SER A 26 -2.58 -5.43 -11.71
CA SER A 26 -2.62 -6.82 -11.25
C SER A 26 -4.04 -7.27 -10.86
N PRO A 27 -4.69 -8.10 -11.65
CA PRO A 27 -6.04 -8.57 -11.36
C PRO A 27 -6.11 -9.63 -10.23
N HIS A 28 -4.97 -10.07 -9.68
CA HIS A 28 -4.93 -11.24 -8.79
C HIS A 28 -4.43 -10.93 -7.37
N THR A 29 -4.20 -9.68 -7.01
CA THR A 29 -3.85 -9.31 -5.63
C THR A 29 -5.07 -9.27 -4.73
N ALA A 30 -4.89 -9.60 -3.45
CA ALA A 30 -5.95 -9.49 -2.46
C ALA A 30 -6.58 -8.11 -2.42
N TYR A 31 -5.75 -7.07 -2.46
CA TYR A 31 -6.18 -5.68 -2.51
C TYR A 31 -7.08 -5.40 -3.71
N LEU A 32 -6.70 -5.83 -4.92
CA LEU A 32 -7.49 -5.58 -6.12
C LEU A 32 -8.80 -6.34 -6.12
N LYS A 33 -8.83 -7.59 -5.62
CA LYS A 33 -10.07 -8.34 -5.43
C LYS A 33 -11.05 -7.61 -4.52
N MET A 34 -10.57 -6.99 -3.45
CA MET A 34 -11.42 -6.18 -2.59
C MET A 34 -11.86 -4.90 -3.30
N ALA A 35 -10.96 -4.22 -4.01
CA ALA A 35 -11.27 -3.03 -4.79
C ALA A 35 -12.29 -3.31 -5.91
N GLU A 36 -12.33 -4.52 -6.46
CA GLU A 36 -13.33 -4.96 -7.45
C GLU A 36 -14.77 -4.86 -6.91
N THR A 37 -14.96 -4.80 -5.60
CA THR A 37 -16.28 -4.60 -4.99
C THR A 37 -16.72 -3.15 -4.94
N ILE A 38 -15.80 -2.19 -5.09
CA ILE A 38 -16.10 -0.74 -4.96
C ILE A 38 -17.15 -0.26 -5.96
N PRO A 39 -17.11 -0.64 -7.26
CA PRO A 39 -18.12 -0.21 -8.22
C PRO A 39 -19.55 -0.52 -7.78
N ASP A 40 -19.81 -1.75 -7.43
CA ASP A 40 -21.16 -2.19 -7.03
C ASP A 40 -21.59 -1.56 -5.69
N ARG A 41 -20.68 -1.47 -4.72
CA ARG A 41 -20.93 -0.84 -3.42
C ARG A 41 -21.33 0.62 -3.57
N ILE A 42 -20.58 1.39 -4.35
CA ILE A 42 -20.85 2.82 -4.54
C ILE A 42 -22.13 3.01 -5.35
N ALA A 43 -22.37 2.20 -6.38
CA ALA A 43 -23.61 2.26 -7.13
C ALA A 43 -24.83 1.96 -6.23
N GLU A 44 -24.75 0.96 -5.36
CA GLU A 44 -25.81 0.64 -4.40
C GLU A 44 -26.03 1.78 -3.40
N ALA A 45 -24.95 2.27 -2.77
CA ALA A 45 -25.00 3.32 -1.75
C ALA A 45 -25.57 4.65 -2.28
N THR A 46 -25.34 4.95 -3.56
CA THR A 46 -25.76 6.22 -4.20
C THR A 46 -27.00 6.08 -5.08
N GLY A 47 -27.67 4.93 -5.08
CA GLY A 47 -28.82 4.67 -5.95
C GLY A 47 -28.48 4.78 -7.44
N GLY A 48 -27.25 4.43 -7.83
CA GLY A 48 -26.74 4.46 -9.21
C GLY A 48 -26.31 5.83 -9.71
N LYS A 49 -26.32 6.87 -8.87
CA LYS A 49 -25.92 8.23 -9.26
C LYS A 49 -24.39 8.37 -9.41
N VAL A 50 -23.61 7.58 -8.69
CA VAL A 50 -22.16 7.51 -8.85
C VAL A 50 -21.80 6.13 -9.38
N LYS A 51 -21.14 6.12 -10.54
CA LYS A 51 -20.67 4.90 -11.21
C LYS A 51 -19.16 4.89 -11.22
N ILE A 52 -18.59 3.78 -10.80
CA ILE A 52 -17.12 3.60 -10.74
C ILE A 52 -16.69 2.50 -11.70
N THR A 53 -15.61 2.75 -12.40
CA THR A 53 -14.91 1.77 -13.25
C THR A 53 -13.47 1.62 -12.79
N LEU A 54 -12.96 0.39 -12.68
CA LEU A 54 -11.54 0.13 -12.42
C LEU A 54 -10.78 0.00 -13.74
N ASN A 55 -9.58 0.60 -13.80
CA ASN A 55 -8.71 0.47 -14.95
C ASN A 55 -7.25 0.35 -14.51
N ASP A 56 -6.60 -0.75 -14.87
CA ASP A 56 -5.22 -1.11 -14.50
C ASP A 56 -4.18 -0.75 -15.56
N SER A 57 -4.59 -0.12 -16.64
CA SER A 57 -3.73 0.22 -17.78
C SER A 57 -3.53 1.73 -18.02
N LEU A 58 -4.19 2.57 -17.23
CA LEU A 58 -4.17 4.03 -17.45
C LEU A 58 -2.84 4.68 -17.08
N VAL A 59 -2.28 4.29 -15.94
CA VAL A 59 -1.10 4.96 -15.36
C VAL A 59 -0.20 3.94 -14.66
N GLY A 60 1.12 4.07 -14.84
CA GLY A 60 2.09 3.27 -14.10
C GLY A 60 2.08 3.56 -12.60
N GLY A 61 2.40 2.57 -11.77
CA GLY A 61 2.33 2.66 -10.31
C GLY A 61 2.96 3.92 -9.70
N PRO A 62 4.24 4.24 -10.02
CA PRO A 62 4.89 5.43 -9.46
C PRO A 62 4.26 6.78 -9.88
N GLN A 63 3.53 6.83 -11.00
CA GLN A 63 2.91 8.04 -11.54
C GLN A 63 1.44 8.21 -11.13
N ILE A 64 0.85 7.24 -10.46
CA ILE A 64 -0.59 7.23 -10.13
C ILE A 64 -0.98 8.44 -9.27
N ALA A 65 -0.24 8.74 -8.21
CA ALA A 65 -0.54 9.87 -7.33
C ALA A 65 -0.45 11.22 -8.05
N ALA A 66 0.57 11.41 -8.89
CA ALA A 66 0.69 12.61 -9.71
C ALA A 66 -0.44 12.74 -10.73
N ALA A 67 -0.95 11.63 -11.26
CA ALA A 67 -2.06 11.65 -12.20
C ALA A 67 -3.37 12.13 -11.55
N VAL A 68 -3.62 11.76 -10.29
CA VAL A 68 -4.76 12.30 -9.52
C VAL A 68 -4.54 13.76 -9.18
N ARG A 69 -3.36 14.13 -8.68
CA ARG A 69 -3.03 15.53 -8.37
C ARG A 69 -3.32 16.46 -9.54
N ASP A 70 -2.91 16.05 -10.73
CA ASP A 70 -3.00 16.85 -11.96
C ASP A 70 -4.38 16.73 -12.63
N GLY A 71 -5.34 16.01 -12.05
CA GLY A 71 -6.67 15.79 -12.61
C GLY A 71 -6.70 14.96 -13.90
N ARG A 72 -5.60 14.26 -14.24
CA ARG A 72 -5.55 13.38 -15.42
C ARG A 72 -6.39 12.12 -15.27
N VAL A 73 -6.57 11.68 -14.04
CA VAL A 73 -7.55 10.66 -13.64
C VAL A 73 -8.33 11.17 -12.43
N PRO A 74 -9.64 10.93 -12.34
CA PRO A 74 -10.44 11.43 -11.22
C PRO A 74 -10.12 10.70 -9.91
N MET A 75 -9.81 9.40 -9.98
CA MET A 75 -9.53 8.57 -8.83
C MET A 75 -8.36 7.63 -9.08
N SER A 76 -7.71 7.20 -8.01
CA SER A 76 -6.68 6.17 -8.09
C SER A 76 -6.57 5.34 -6.82
N SER A 77 -5.94 4.18 -6.95
CA SER A 77 -5.35 3.47 -5.85
C SER A 77 -3.85 3.74 -5.83
N ALA A 78 -3.37 4.41 -4.81
CA ALA A 78 -1.98 4.79 -4.69
C ALA A 78 -1.26 3.94 -3.64
N LEU A 79 0.01 3.63 -3.90
CA LEU A 79 0.88 2.91 -2.99
C LEU A 79 1.85 3.90 -2.34
N HIS A 80 1.78 4.06 -1.02
CA HIS A 80 2.61 5.01 -0.27
C HIS A 80 4.11 4.82 -0.54
N THR A 81 4.54 3.58 -0.61
CA THR A 81 5.95 3.22 -0.75
C THR A 81 6.61 3.77 -2.03
N TYR A 82 5.85 3.96 -3.11
CA TYR A 82 6.37 4.58 -4.34
C TYR A 82 6.68 6.06 -4.18
N LEU A 83 6.10 6.71 -3.18
CA LEU A 83 6.29 8.13 -2.90
C LEU A 83 7.33 8.38 -1.81
N ALA A 84 7.81 7.33 -1.14
CA ALA A 84 8.72 7.44 0.00
C ALA A 84 10.07 8.10 -0.32
N ALA A 85 10.47 8.15 -1.57
CA ALA A 85 11.67 8.88 -2.01
C ALA A 85 11.44 10.38 -2.09
N GLU A 86 10.23 10.80 -2.49
CA GLU A 86 9.82 12.20 -2.63
C GLU A 86 9.27 12.75 -1.29
N GLU A 87 8.49 11.93 -0.58
CA GLU A 87 7.84 12.26 0.68
C GLU A 87 8.20 11.19 1.74
N PRO A 88 9.21 11.44 2.59
CA PRO A 88 9.71 10.45 3.54
C PRO A 88 8.64 9.91 4.50
N ARG A 89 7.64 10.71 4.87
CA ARG A 89 6.53 10.29 5.72
C ARG A 89 5.78 9.10 5.15
N MET A 90 5.65 9.01 3.82
CA MET A 90 5.01 7.89 3.13
C MET A 90 5.77 6.56 3.24
N GLY A 91 7.01 6.58 3.69
CA GLY A 91 7.85 5.40 3.91
C GLY A 91 8.02 4.97 5.37
N ILE A 92 7.39 5.65 6.33
CA ILE A 92 7.68 5.46 7.75
C ILE A 92 7.52 4.02 8.22
N PHE A 93 6.48 3.31 7.78
CA PHE A 93 6.23 1.92 8.21
C PHE A 93 7.06 0.88 7.44
N ASN A 94 7.94 1.31 6.53
CA ASN A 94 8.99 0.47 5.98
C ASN A 94 10.29 0.51 6.82
N LEU A 95 10.31 1.30 7.90
CA LEU A 95 11.43 1.30 8.85
C LEU A 95 11.48 -0.03 9.60
N PRO A 96 12.63 -0.70 9.64
CA PRO A 96 12.74 -2.04 10.21
C PRO A 96 12.35 -2.06 11.69
N GLY A 97 11.43 -2.96 12.05
CA GLY A 97 10.99 -3.16 13.44
C GLY A 97 10.10 -2.05 14.02
N LEU A 98 9.63 -1.11 13.22
CA LEU A 98 8.69 -0.09 13.69
C LEU A 98 7.26 -0.65 13.81
N ILE A 99 6.79 -1.36 12.78
CA ILE A 99 5.52 -2.07 12.72
C ILE A 99 5.79 -3.54 12.37
N ASP A 100 5.37 -4.47 13.21
CA ASP A 100 5.66 -5.90 13.05
C ASP A 100 4.53 -6.67 12.36
N ASN A 101 3.30 -6.16 12.43
CA ASN A 101 2.13 -6.88 11.94
C ASN A 101 0.95 -5.92 11.62
N MET A 102 -0.08 -6.46 10.99
CA MET A 102 -1.26 -5.69 10.61
C MET A 102 -2.05 -5.14 11.81
N PRO A 103 -2.25 -5.86 12.92
CA PRO A 103 -2.89 -5.28 14.12
C PRO A 103 -2.18 -4.04 14.64
N GLU A 104 -0.85 -4.01 14.66
CA GLU A 104 -0.09 -2.82 15.05
C GLU A 104 -0.32 -1.66 14.07
N TYR A 105 -0.33 -1.94 12.76
CA TYR A 105 -0.65 -0.94 11.76
C TYR A 105 -2.07 -0.38 11.97
N ALA A 106 -3.07 -1.24 12.11
CA ALA A 106 -4.46 -0.83 12.30
C ALA A 106 -4.61 0.04 13.55
N TYR A 107 -3.95 -0.33 14.64
CA TYR A 107 -3.99 0.42 15.88
C TYR A 107 -3.37 1.83 15.75
N VAL A 108 -2.21 1.94 15.11
CA VAL A 108 -1.55 3.24 14.87
C VAL A 108 -2.34 4.08 13.86
N CYS A 109 -2.94 3.43 12.85
CA CYS A 109 -3.81 4.08 11.88
C CYS A 109 -5.00 4.75 12.57
N GLU A 110 -5.73 3.99 13.37
CA GLU A 110 -6.89 4.50 14.13
C GLU A 110 -6.50 5.59 15.13
N ALA A 111 -5.32 5.45 15.77
CA ALA A 111 -4.88 6.40 16.78
C ALA A 111 -4.50 7.78 16.22
N PHE A 112 -3.90 7.85 15.04
CA PHE A 112 -3.47 9.12 14.44
C PHE A 112 -2.96 9.02 12.98
N TRP A 113 -2.38 7.89 12.56
CA TRP A 113 -1.67 7.85 11.27
C TRP A 113 -2.58 8.04 10.06
N CYS A 114 -3.79 7.47 10.08
CA CYS A 114 -4.69 7.62 8.95
C CYS A 114 -5.14 9.08 8.78
N GLU A 115 -5.38 9.81 9.87
CA GLU A 115 -5.63 11.26 9.80
C GLU A 115 -4.42 12.03 9.28
N ASP A 116 -3.23 11.72 9.79
CA ASP A 116 -1.99 12.37 9.36
C ASP A 116 -1.70 12.12 7.87
N VAL A 117 -1.92 10.90 7.36
CA VAL A 117 -1.69 10.58 5.94
C VAL A 117 -2.74 11.20 5.03
N ASP A 118 -3.98 11.34 5.48
CA ASP A 118 -5.02 12.04 4.73
C ASP A 118 -4.64 13.51 4.53
N ALA A 119 -4.12 14.16 5.58
CA ALA A 119 -3.61 15.52 5.48
C ALA A 119 -2.43 15.63 4.48
N ILE A 120 -1.54 14.64 4.44
CA ILE A 120 -0.43 14.59 3.48
C ILE A 120 -0.96 14.44 2.05
N TRP A 121 -1.97 13.59 1.81
CA TRP A 121 -2.58 13.43 0.49
C TRP A 121 -3.18 14.73 -0.01
N LEU A 122 -3.90 15.45 0.86
CA LEU A 122 -4.49 16.73 0.51
C LEU A 122 -3.41 17.79 0.24
N GLU A 123 -2.42 17.89 1.11
CA GLU A 123 -1.36 18.91 1.01
C GLU A 123 -0.47 18.73 -0.22
N ARG A 124 -0.03 17.48 -0.47
CA ARG A 124 1.02 17.19 -1.45
C ARG A 124 0.46 16.77 -2.81
N TRP A 125 -0.70 16.14 -2.82
CA TRP A 125 -1.27 15.56 -4.04
C TRP A 125 -2.67 16.05 -4.39
N ASN A 126 -3.16 17.11 -3.75
CA ASN A 126 -4.49 17.69 -4.05
C ASN A 126 -5.57 16.58 -4.14
N ALA A 127 -5.50 15.61 -3.26
CA ALA A 127 -6.34 14.44 -3.26
C ALA A 127 -7.00 14.23 -1.90
N ILE A 128 -8.26 13.81 -1.93
CA ILE A 128 -9.00 13.32 -0.77
C ILE A 128 -8.77 11.81 -0.70
N SER A 129 -8.36 11.31 0.44
CA SER A 129 -8.30 9.88 0.70
C SER A 129 -9.67 9.38 1.15
N LEU A 130 -10.25 8.46 0.40
CA LEU A 130 -11.55 7.87 0.71
C LEU A 130 -11.41 6.59 1.56
N ALA A 131 -10.27 5.95 1.49
CA ALA A 131 -9.93 4.78 2.30
C ALA A 131 -8.41 4.59 2.34
N ASN A 132 -7.91 4.08 3.46
CA ASN A 132 -6.52 3.73 3.67
C ASN A 132 -6.38 2.25 4.08
N GLY A 133 -5.20 1.71 3.94
CA GLY A 133 -4.89 0.39 4.45
C GLY A 133 -3.40 0.07 4.33
N ALA A 134 -3.04 -1.14 4.71
CA ALA A 134 -1.70 -1.66 4.49
C ALA A 134 -1.77 -2.93 3.63
N TRP A 135 -0.63 -3.27 3.03
CA TRP A 135 -0.50 -4.50 2.26
C TRP A 135 -0.27 -5.70 3.19
N CYS A 136 -0.55 -6.89 2.65
CA CYS A 136 -0.18 -8.15 3.31
C CYS A 136 1.30 -8.14 3.71
N THR A 137 1.65 -9.01 4.69
CA THR A 137 3.02 -9.18 5.18
C THR A 137 4.05 -9.24 4.04
N GLN A 138 5.12 -8.48 4.20
CA GLN A 138 6.24 -8.50 3.28
C GLN A 138 7.02 -9.81 3.40
N GLN A 139 7.26 -10.44 2.27
CA GLN A 139 8.03 -11.67 2.14
C GLN A 139 9.21 -11.46 1.19
N LEU A 140 10.25 -12.25 1.40
CA LEU A 140 11.32 -12.42 0.43
C LEU A 140 11.00 -13.66 -0.42
N PHE A 141 10.81 -13.46 -1.72
CA PHE A 141 10.76 -14.53 -2.71
C PHE A 141 12.14 -14.66 -3.36
N SER A 142 12.74 -15.83 -3.35
CA SER A 142 14.08 -16.02 -3.90
C SER A 142 14.24 -17.32 -4.67
N LYS A 143 15.20 -17.32 -5.64
CA LYS A 143 15.55 -18.51 -6.41
C LYS A 143 16.20 -19.55 -5.52
N GLU A 144 17.14 -19.12 -4.70
CA GLU A 144 17.82 -19.95 -3.69
C GLU A 144 17.40 -19.52 -2.29
N PRO A 145 17.36 -20.44 -1.31
CA PRO A 145 17.02 -20.08 0.07
C PRO A 145 17.96 -19.01 0.65
N ILE A 146 17.37 -18.02 1.35
CA ILE A 146 18.09 -17.00 2.13
C ILE A 146 17.60 -17.15 3.56
N ARG A 147 18.36 -17.86 4.41
CA ARG A 147 17.94 -18.27 5.76
C ARG A 147 18.83 -17.76 6.89
N THR A 148 19.97 -17.17 6.53
CA THR A 148 20.88 -16.51 7.47
C THR A 148 21.17 -15.09 7.00
N VAL A 149 21.62 -14.23 7.91
CA VAL A 149 22.02 -12.85 7.55
C VAL A 149 23.15 -12.86 6.52
N GLU A 150 24.05 -13.86 6.57
CA GLU A 150 25.15 -14.02 5.64
C GLU A 150 24.70 -14.35 4.21
N ASP A 151 23.56 -15.02 4.06
CA ASP A 151 23.03 -15.41 2.74
C ASP A 151 22.60 -14.20 1.89
N PHE A 152 22.38 -13.05 2.50
CA PHE A 152 22.07 -11.81 1.77
C PHE A 152 23.26 -11.30 0.95
N ARG A 153 24.48 -11.64 1.35
CA ARG A 153 25.68 -11.09 0.72
C ARG A 153 25.72 -11.33 -0.79
N ASN A 154 25.89 -10.24 -1.53
CA ASN A 154 25.93 -10.20 -2.99
C ASN A 154 24.66 -10.63 -3.74
N LYS A 155 23.56 -10.95 -3.05
CA LYS A 155 22.26 -11.23 -3.69
C LYS A 155 21.69 -9.97 -4.31
N LYS A 156 21.28 -10.07 -5.57
CA LYS A 156 20.57 -8.99 -6.29
C LYS A 156 19.09 -9.11 -5.94
N LEU A 157 18.60 -8.24 -5.07
CA LEU A 157 17.25 -8.32 -4.54
C LEU A 157 16.44 -7.08 -4.98
N ARG A 158 15.33 -7.31 -5.63
CA ARG A 158 14.39 -6.23 -5.93
C ARG A 158 13.83 -5.64 -4.66
N VAL A 159 13.85 -4.32 -4.60
CA VAL A 159 13.25 -3.51 -3.54
C VAL A 159 12.30 -2.48 -4.15
N HIS A 160 11.33 -2.02 -3.38
CA HIS A 160 10.32 -1.07 -3.85
C HIS A 160 10.30 0.25 -3.06
N ASN A 161 11.20 0.41 -2.10
CA ASN A 161 11.32 1.62 -1.28
C ASN A 161 12.75 1.82 -0.78
N PRO A 162 13.11 3.08 -0.41
CA PRO A 162 14.44 3.41 0.06
C PRO A 162 14.86 2.72 1.36
N GLN A 163 13.92 2.45 2.27
CA GLN A 163 14.21 1.85 3.57
C GLN A 163 14.65 0.39 3.40
N THR A 164 13.90 -0.39 2.62
CA THR A 164 14.30 -1.77 2.31
C THR A 164 15.60 -1.79 1.51
N ALA A 165 15.82 -0.84 0.59
CA ALA A 165 17.08 -0.71 -0.13
C ALA A 165 18.26 -0.50 0.82
N ALA A 166 18.13 0.43 1.76
CA ALA A 166 19.18 0.72 2.74
C ALA A 166 19.46 -0.47 3.67
N LEU A 167 18.43 -1.21 4.09
CA LEU A 167 18.61 -2.42 4.89
C LEU A 167 19.36 -3.51 4.10
N MET A 168 18.98 -3.73 2.84
CA MET A 168 19.63 -4.72 1.99
C MET A 168 21.09 -4.35 1.73
N ASP A 169 21.38 -3.08 1.52
CA ASP A 169 22.77 -2.59 1.36
C ASP A 169 23.59 -2.82 2.64
N ALA A 170 23.03 -2.51 3.81
CA ALA A 170 23.67 -2.77 5.09
C ALA A 170 23.96 -4.25 5.35
N LEU A 171 23.11 -5.15 4.84
CA LEU A 171 23.30 -6.61 4.89
C LEU A 171 24.29 -7.13 3.84
N GLY A 172 24.84 -6.28 2.99
CA GLY A 172 25.77 -6.62 1.91
C GLY A 172 25.10 -7.24 0.68
N ALA A 173 23.79 -7.13 0.54
CA ALA A 173 23.08 -7.44 -0.68
C ALA A 173 23.27 -6.32 -1.73
N LYS A 174 22.72 -6.54 -2.91
CA LYS A 174 22.68 -5.57 -4.00
C LYS A 174 21.22 -5.20 -4.29
N PRO A 175 20.69 -4.14 -3.66
CA PRO A 175 19.31 -3.73 -3.90
C PRO A 175 19.12 -3.24 -5.33
N VAL A 176 18.05 -3.68 -5.97
CA VAL A 176 17.67 -3.31 -7.34
C VAL A 176 16.27 -2.68 -7.29
N PRO A 177 16.16 -1.34 -7.35
CA PRO A 177 14.86 -0.68 -7.37
C PRO A 177 14.14 -0.96 -8.70
N LEU A 178 12.99 -1.61 -8.64
CA LEU A 178 12.15 -1.92 -9.80
C LEU A 178 10.68 -1.72 -9.47
N ALA A 179 9.93 -1.16 -10.41
CA ALA A 179 8.48 -1.15 -10.37
C ALA A 179 7.93 -2.58 -10.56
N LEU A 180 6.67 -2.80 -10.15
CA LEU A 180 6.07 -4.15 -10.18
C LEU A 180 6.05 -4.77 -11.58
N SER A 181 5.78 -3.98 -12.61
CA SER A 181 5.76 -4.44 -14.01
C SER A 181 7.10 -4.95 -14.56
N GLU A 182 8.20 -4.57 -13.90
CA GLU A 182 9.57 -4.94 -14.32
C GLU A 182 10.07 -6.23 -13.65
N VAL A 183 9.38 -6.70 -12.59
CA VAL A 183 9.88 -7.78 -11.72
C VAL A 183 9.95 -9.12 -12.46
N MET A 184 8.85 -9.54 -13.12
CA MET A 184 8.85 -10.83 -13.81
C MET A 184 9.91 -10.90 -14.92
N PRO A 185 10.04 -9.90 -15.82
CA PRO A 185 11.13 -9.88 -16.79
C PRO A 185 12.52 -9.89 -16.15
N ALA A 186 12.71 -9.25 -14.99
CA ALA A 186 13.99 -9.23 -14.30
C ALA A 186 14.34 -10.60 -13.68
N LEU A 187 13.36 -11.32 -13.15
CA LEU A 187 13.53 -12.71 -12.68
C LEU A 187 13.90 -13.65 -13.83
N GLU A 188 13.16 -13.57 -14.94
CA GLU A 188 13.40 -14.42 -16.11
C GLU A 188 14.81 -14.23 -16.71
N ARG A 189 15.27 -12.98 -16.77
CA ARG A 189 16.59 -12.63 -17.34
C ARG A 189 17.74 -12.80 -16.33
N GLY A 190 17.48 -13.17 -15.07
CA GLY A 190 18.51 -13.30 -14.05
C GLY A 190 19.12 -11.97 -13.59
N ILE A 191 18.40 -10.85 -13.83
CA ILE A 191 18.81 -9.53 -13.35
C ILE A 191 18.70 -9.47 -11.84
N ILE A 192 17.71 -10.16 -11.26
CA ILE A 192 17.50 -10.30 -9.82
C ILE A 192 17.51 -11.77 -9.41
N ASP A 193 17.94 -12.04 -8.19
CA ASP A 193 17.97 -13.36 -7.54
C ASP A 193 16.72 -13.59 -6.66
N GLY A 194 16.02 -12.52 -6.35
CA GLY A 194 14.82 -12.52 -5.52
C GLY A 194 14.22 -11.13 -5.40
N LEU A 195 13.12 -11.04 -4.65
CA LEU A 195 12.39 -9.80 -4.47
C LEU A 195 11.68 -9.74 -3.13
N PHE A 196 11.57 -8.54 -2.58
CA PHE A 196 10.62 -8.24 -1.52
C PHE A 196 9.29 -7.80 -2.11
N THR A 197 8.20 -8.43 -1.66
CA THR A 197 6.84 -8.09 -2.03
C THR A 197 5.86 -8.67 -0.99
N SER A 198 4.58 -8.31 -1.08
CA SER A 198 3.56 -8.93 -0.23
C SER A 198 3.26 -10.36 -0.65
N THR A 199 2.85 -11.20 0.29
CA THR A 199 2.42 -12.57 0.03
C THR A 199 1.35 -12.62 -1.07
N CYS A 200 0.35 -11.76 -0.94
CA CYS A 200 -0.80 -11.76 -1.86
C CYS A 200 -0.41 -11.33 -3.27
N TYR A 201 0.46 -10.31 -3.40
CA TYR A 201 0.92 -9.86 -4.71
C TYR A 201 1.86 -10.87 -5.35
N GLY A 202 2.78 -11.44 -4.56
CA GLY A 202 3.70 -12.48 -5.05
C GLY A 202 2.97 -13.73 -5.55
N HIS A 203 1.87 -14.10 -4.88
CA HIS A 203 0.96 -15.16 -5.34
C HIS A 203 0.30 -14.77 -6.66
N GLY A 204 -0.38 -13.62 -6.70
CA GLY A 204 -1.16 -13.17 -7.86
C GLY A 204 -0.32 -12.99 -9.13
N GLN A 205 0.93 -12.56 -9.00
CA GLN A 205 1.88 -12.40 -10.11
C GLN A 205 2.65 -13.68 -10.42
N GLU A 206 2.40 -14.76 -9.68
CA GLU A 206 3.07 -16.05 -9.85
C GLU A 206 4.61 -15.98 -9.75
N TYR A 207 5.18 -15.02 -8.98
CA TYR A 207 6.64 -14.90 -8.80
C TYR A 207 7.27 -16.17 -8.24
N TRP A 208 6.49 -16.96 -7.48
CA TRP A 208 6.88 -18.25 -6.95
C TRP A 208 7.32 -19.26 -8.02
N ARG A 209 6.90 -19.11 -9.27
CA ARG A 209 7.32 -20.01 -10.38
C ARG A 209 8.81 -19.89 -10.67
N LEU A 210 9.39 -18.72 -10.46
CA LEU A 210 10.82 -18.46 -10.68
C LEU A 210 11.61 -18.25 -9.38
N ALA A 211 10.91 -17.98 -8.28
CA ALA A 211 11.47 -17.72 -6.96
C ALA A 211 10.65 -18.49 -5.90
N PRO A 212 10.80 -19.85 -5.85
CA PRO A 212 9.91 -20.73 -5.07
C PRO A 212 10.22 -20.77 -3.58
N ASN A 213 11.26 -20.09 -3.12
CA ASN A 213 11.58 -20.00 -1.71
C ASN A 213 11.00 -18.70 -1.14
N VAL A 214 10.03 -18.83 -0.25
CA VAL A 214 9.36 -17.69 0.39
C VAL A 214 9.78 -17.62 1.86
N GLN A 215 10.48 -16.54 2.23
CA GLN A 215 11.02 -16.34 3.57
C GLN A 215 10.36 -15.14 4.26
N ASN A 216 9.81 -15.38 5.46
CA ASN A 216 9.31 -14.36 6.35
C ASN A 216 10.41 -13.96 7.34
N TRP A 217 11.03 -12.82 7.10
CA TRP A 217 12.04 -12.24 7.97
C TRP A 217 11.47 -11.34 9.08
N GLY A 218 10.15 -11.20 9.15
CA GLY A 218 9.50 -10.37 10.17
C GLY A 218 9.60 -8.87 9.90
N LEU A 219 9.68 -8.46 8.62
CA LEU A 219 9.78 -7.05 8.22
C LEU A 219 8.44 -6.29 8.26
N GLY A 220 7.41 -6.90 8.85
CA GLY A 220 6.08 -6.31 9.01
C GLY A 220 5.25 -6.25 7.72
N PRO A 221 4.11 -5.57 7.75
CA PRO A 221 3.32 -5.29 6.57
C PRO A 221 4.06 -4.32 5.66
N ILE A 222 3.81 -4.40 4.35
CA ILE A 222 4.28 -3.36 3.43
C ILE A 222 3.46 -2.10 3.68
N ASN A 223 4.13 -0.96 3.63
CA ASN A 223 3.53 0.35 3.86
C ASN A 223 2.27 0.57 3.02
N GLY A 224 1.41 1.47 3.49
CA GLY A 224 0.02 1.60 3.12
C GLY A 224 -0.32 1.85 1.65
N TRP A 225 -1.60 1.71 1.40
CA TRP A 225 -2.29 2.15 0.18
C TRP A 225 -3.41 3.12 0.52
N ALA A 226 -3.85 3.90 -0.46
CA ALA A 226 -5.03 4.74 -0.34
C ALA A 226 -5.88 4.67 -1.61
N ILE A 227 -7.20 4.76 -1.45
CA ILE A 227 -8.13 5.09 -2.54
C ILE A 227 -8.31 6.60 -2.53
N LEU A 228 -7.85 7.24 -3.59
CA LEU A 228 -7.80 8.69 -3.72
C LEU A 228 -8.82 9.18 -4.74
N ILE A 229 -9.38 10.36 -4.46
CA ILE A 229 -10.12 11.15 -5.45
C ILE A 229 -9.48 12.53 -5.54
N ASN A 230 -9.35 13.06 -6.76
CA ASN A 230 -8.93 14.45 -6.98
C ASN A 230 -9.88 15.39 -6.23
N LYS A 231 -9.33 16.41 -5.57
CA LYS A 231 -10.11 17.32 -4.71
C LYS A 231 -11.23 18.01 -5.48
N GLU A 232 -10.95 18.53 -6.68
CA GLU A 232 -11.93 19.21 -7.51
C GLU A 232 -13.03 18.24 -7.96
N ALA A 233 -12.69 17.02 -8.38
CA ALA A 233 -13.67 16.01 -8.73
C ALA A 233 -14.57 15.61 -7.54
N TRP A 234 -14.01 15.60 -6.33
CA TRP A 234 -14.78 15.38 -5.10
C TRP A 234 -15.76 16.52 -4.82
N GLU A 235 -15.31 17.75 -4.96
CA GLU A 235 -16.09 18.95 -4.67
C GLU A 235 -17.21 19.21 -5.73
N GLU A 236 -17.07 18.64 -6.94
CA GLU A 236 -18.15 18.67 -7.95
C GLU A 236 -19.39 17.87 -7.54
N MET A 237 -19.22 16.85 -6.68
CA MET A 237 -20.35 16.06 -6.19
C MET A 237 -21.13 16.82 -5.11
N PRO A 238 -22.47 16.74 -5.11
CA PRO A 238 -23.28 17.22 -4.00
C PRO A 238 -22.89 16.58 -2.67
N GLU A 239 -23.03 17.33 -1.59
CA GLU A 239 -22.66 16.89 -0.23
C GLU A 239 -23.32 15.56 0.14
N GLU A 240 -24.60 15.38 -0.15
CA GLU A 240 -25.32 14.12 0.10
C GLU A 240 -24.66 12.92 -0.57
N LEU A 241 -24.18 13.06 -1.81
CA LEU A 241 -23.49 11.97 -2.52
C LEU A 241 -22.11 11.73 -1.94
N ARG A 242 -21.40 12.79 -1.56
CA ARG A 242 -20.09 12.66 -0.89
C ARG A 242 -20.19 11.91 0.43
N GLU A 243 -21.21 12.22 1.23
CA GLU A 243 -21.48 11.51 2.49
C GLU A 243 -21.79 10.03 2.26
N GLN A 244 -22.60 9.70 1.25
CA GLN A 244 -22.93 8.32 0.90
C GLN A 244 -21.69 7.54 0.43
N VAL A 245 -20.88 8.16 -0.44
CA VAL A 245 -19.61 7.56 -0.92
C VAL A 245 -18.65 7.35 0.24
N GLN A 246 -18.42 8.36 1.09
CA GLN A 246 -17.51 8.26 2.21
C GLN A 246 -17.94 7.19 3.20
N ALA A 247 -19.21 7.15 3.58
CA ALA A 247 -19.73 6.14 4.50
C ALA A 247 -19.54 4.70 3.98
N GLU A 248 -19.63 4.50 2.66
CA GLU A 248 -19.36 3.18 2.08
C GLU A 248 -17.86 2.87 2.01
N MET A 249 -17.04 3.89 1.73
CA MET A 249 -15.59 3.72 1.70
C MET A 249 -15.01 3.47 3.10
N ASP A 250 -15.58 4.04 4.15
CA ASP A 250 -15.23 3.74 5.55
C ASP A 250 -15.52 2.25 5.88
N ARG A 251 -16.65 1.72 5.43
CA ARG A 251 -16.96 0.28 5.57
C ARG A 251 -15.97 -0.58 4.80
N PHE A 252 -15.66 -0.19 3.56
CA PHE A 252 -14.66 -0.86 2.73
C PHE A 252 -13.28 -0.88 3.41
N GLU A 253 -12.84 0.24 3.98
CA GLU A 253 -11.58 0.34 4.70
C GLU A 253 -11.50 -0.67 5.84
N GLY A 254 -12.52 -0.72 6.69
CA GLY A 254 -12.59 -1.68 7.80
C GLY A 254 -12.52 -3.13 7.33
N GLU A 255 -13.27 -3.49 6.30
CA GLU A 255 -13.26 -4.83 5.71
C GLU A 255 -11.90 -5.15 5.07
N ALA A 256 -11.28 -4.18 4.39
CA ALA A 256 -9.98 -4.36 3.74
C ALA A 256 -8.86 -4.61 4.75
N ILE A 257 -8.87 -3.92 5.88
CA ILE A 257 -7.86 -4.09 6.94
C ILE A 257 -7.98 -5.46 7.59
N TYR A 258 -9.19 -5.92 7.89
CA TYR A 258 -9.40 -7.19 8.61
C TYR A 258 -9.52 -8.40 7.69
N GLY A 259 -10.02 -8.24 6.48
CA GLY A 259 -10.24 -9.33 5.52
C GLY A 259 -8.97 -9.87 4.86
N TYR A 260 -7.83 -9.21 5.00
CA TYR A 260 -6.61 -9.63 4.32
C TYR A 260 -6.07 -11.00 4.79
N TYR A 261 -6.40 -11.43 6.01
CA TYR A 261 -5.97 -12.73 6.54
C TYR A 261 -6.46 -13.92 5.71
N ASP A 262 -7.70 -13.87 5.24
CA ASP A 262 -8.24 -14.93 4.39
C ASP A 262 -7.50 -15.02 3.06
N PHE A 263 -7.20 -13.88 2.43
CA PHE A 263 -6.42 -13.82 1.21
C PHE A 263 -4.99 -14.32 1.39
N VAL A 264 -4.33 -13.96 2.50
CA VAL A 264 -2.98 -14.46 2.81
C VAL A 264 -2.99 -15.96 2.96
N ARG A 265 -3.94 -16.50 3.74
CA ARG A 265 -4.07 -17.93 3.99
C ARG A 265 -4.31 -18.70 2.68
N GLU A 266 -5.27 -18.24 1.88
CA GLU A 266 -5.57 -18.87 0.59
C GLU A 266 -4.37 -18.83 -0.35
N ALA A 267 -3.70 -17.70 -0.46
CA ALA A 267 -2.51 -17.55 -1.28
C ALA A 267 -1.38 -18.49 -0.83
N MET A 268 -1.15 -18.63 0.47
CA MET A 268 -0.13 -19.54 1.00
C MET A 268 -0.46 -20.99 0.75
N LEU A 269 -1.70 -21.42 1.00
CA LEU A 269 -2.14 -22.79 0.76
C LEU A 269 -2.06 -23.16 -0.74
N ASP A 270 -2.43 -22.25 -1.61
CA ASP A 270 -2.33 -22.49 -3.06
C ASP A 270 -0.86 -22.61 -3.50
N MET A 271 0.03 -21.73 -3.05
CA MET A 271 1.45 -21.81 -3.36
C MET A 271 2.09 -23.08 -2.79
N GLU A 272 1.77 -23.47 -1.55
CA GLU A 272 2.26 -24.70 -0.92
C GLU A 272 1.87 -25.93 -1.74
N SER A 273 0.61 -26.00 -2.21
CA SER A 273 0.13 -27.09 -3.07
C SER A 273 0.90 -27.21 -4.40
N LYS A 274 1.58 -26.12 -4.82
CA LYS A 274 2.38 -26.02 -6.03
C LYS A 274 3.88 -26.20 -5.78
N GLY A 275 4.27 -26.59 -4.55
CA GLY A 275 5.64 -26.90 -4.18
C GLY A 275 6.49 -25.73 -3.72
N VAL A 276 5.87 -24.59 -3.40
CA VAL A 276 6.57 -23.45 -2.80
C VAL A 276 7.00 -23.79 -1.39
N THR A 277 8.23 -23.46 -1.04
CA THR A 277 8.77 -23.65 0.30
C THR A 277 8.60 -22.37 1.12
N PHE A 278 7.89 -22.47 2.22
CA PHE A 278 7.78 -21.38 3.20
C PHE A 278 8.73 -21.59 4.36
N TRP A 279 9.38 -20.51 4.76
CA TRP A 279 10.26 -20.47 5.92
C TRP A 279 10.02 -19.19 6.72
N VAL A 280 9.99 -19.33 8.03
CA VAL A 280 9.90 -18.21 8.97
C VAL A 280 11.23 -18.09 9.70
N ALA A 281 11.80 -16.90 9.71
CA ALA A 281 13.05 -16.66 10.42
C ALA A 281 12.89 -16.98 11.91
N PRO A 282 13.77 -17.82 12.50
CA PRO A 282 13.77 -18.02 13.94
C PRO A 282 14.16 -16.71 14.65
N ASP A 283 13.80 -16.60 15.92
CA ASP A 283 14.04 -15.39 16.71
C ASP A 283 15.51 -14.98 16.74
N SER A 284 16.43 -15.96 16.69
CA SER A 284 17.87 -15.70 16.60
C SER A 284 18.25 -14.96 15.31
N GLU A 285 17.71 -15.33 14.15
CA GLU A 285 17.99 -14.66 12.89
C GLU A 285 17.22 -13.31 12.79
N LYS A 286 16.01 -13.25 13.34
CA LYS A 286 15.28 -11.96 13.47
C LYS A 286 16.07 -10.96 14.31
N ALA A 287 16.61 -11.39 15.46
CA ALA A 287 17.43 -10.52 16.29
C ALA A 287 18.68 -10.02 15.53
N ARG A 288 19.25 -10.82 14.65
CA ARG A 288 20.42 -10.45 13.85
C ARG A 288 20.08 -9.46 12.73
N ILE A 289 18.97 -9.65 12.00
CA ILE A 289 18.59 -8.74 10.92
C ILE A 289 18.16 -7.36 11.48
N PHE A 290 17.62 -7.34 12.71
CA PHE A 290 17.24 -6.10 13.41
C PHE A 290 18.35 -5.52 14.29
N ASP A 291 19.56 -6.10 14.27
CA ASP A 291 20.70 -5.53 14.98
C ASP A 291 20.94 -4.06 14.56
N PRO A 292 21.20 -3.17 15.51
CA PRO A 292 21.44 -1.75 15.22
C PRO A 292 22.51 -1.49 14.16
N GLN A 293 23.52 -2.37 14.03
CA GLN A 293 24.53 -2.22 12.97
C GLN A 293 23.92 -2.18 11.55
N TYR A 294 22.77 -2.85 11.32
CA TYR A 294 22.08 -2.87 10.04
C TYR A 294 20.93 -1.89 9.97
N THR A 295 20.22 -1.71 11.09
CA THR A 295 18.99 -0.88 11.11
C THR A 295 19.26 0.59 11.36
N GLN A 296 20.27 0.95 12.18
CA GLN A 296 20.57 2.34 12.49
C GLN A 296 20.88 3.19 11.26
N PRO A 297 21.67 2.73 10.26
CA PRO A 297 21.88 3.48 9.03
C PRO A 297 20.58 3.76 8.25
N VAL A 298 19.59 2.84 8.31
CA VAL A 298 18.29 3.03 7.67
C VAL A 298 17.51 4.16 8.35
N TYR A 299 17.46 4.14 9.69
CA TYR A 299 16.81 5.19 10.48
C TYR A 299 17.50 6.54 10.28
N ASP A 300 18.82 6.59 10.33
CA ASP A 300 19.60 7.84 10.17
C ASP A 300 19.37 8.47 8.79
N SER A 301 19.35 7.64 7.73
CA SER A 301 19.03 8.08 6.39
C SER A 301 17.61 8.62 6.28
N TRP A 302 16.65 7.96 6.93
CA TRP A 302 15.27 8.40 6.94
C TRP A 302 15.08 9.69 7.76
N TYR A 303 15.70 9.80 8.94
CA TYR A 303 15.65 11.02 9.76
C TYR A 303 16.17 12.24 8.99
N LYS A 304 17.29 12.08 8.29
CA LYS A 304 17.85 13.16 7.48
C LYS A 304 16.85 13.66 6.43
N ARG A 305 16.19 12.72 5.71
CA ARG A 305 15.19 13.09 4.70
C ARG A 305 13.92 13.67 5.31
N ALA A 306 13.50 13.19 6.47
CA ALA A 306 12.37 13.75 7.21
C ALA A 306 12.66 15.22 7.61
N GLU A 307 13.87 15.50 8.09
CA GLU A 307 14.29 16.86 8.42
C GLU A 307 14.31 17.79 7.19
N GLU A 308 14.74 17.29 6.02
CA GLU A 308 14.75 18.05 4.76
C GLU A 308 13.35 18.54 4.34
N VAL A 309 12.29 17.82 4.73
CA VAL A 309 10.89 18.24 4.50
C VAL A 309 10.25 18.92 5.72
N GLY A 310 11.04 19.26 6.73
CA GLY A 310 10.55 19.95 7.93
C GLY A 310 9.76 19.07 8.90
N PHE A 311 9.94 17.74 8.85
CA PHE A 311 9.22 16.78 9.67
C PHE A 311 10.10 16.25 10.80
N ASP A 312 9.63 16.36 12.06
CA ASP A 312 10.32 15.78 13.22
C ASP A 312 10.09 14.25 13.26
N GLY A 313 10.89 13.54 12.47
CA GLY A 313 10.80 12.10 12.35
C GLY A 313 11.12 11.37 13.66
N LYS A 314 12.01 11.91 14.51
CA LYS A 314 12.36 11.28 15.79
C LYS A 314 11.19 11.32 16.76
N ALA A 315 10.57 12.48 16.93
CA ALA A 315 9.38 12.62 17.77
C ALA A 315 8.22 11.75 17.27
N TYR A 316 8.07 11.63 15.94
CA TYR A 316 6.99 10.82 15.37
C TYR A 316 7.21 9.32 15.59
N ILE A 317 8.42 8.81 15.40
CA ILE A 317 8.75 7.41 15.68
C ILE A 317 8.58 7.09 17.16
N GLU A 318 8.97 8.01 18.03
CA GLU A 318 8.73 7.87 19.47
C GLU A 318 7.23 7.78 19.79
N LYS A 319 6.41 8.64 19.17
CA LYS A 319 4.94 8.57 19.28
C LYS A 319 4.40 7.20 18.85
N VAL A 320 4.86 6.65 17.73
CA VAL A 320 4.47 5.31 17.27
C VAL A 320 4.85 4.23 18.30
N ARG A 321 6.10 4.25 18.78
CA ARG A 321 6.61 3.27 19.76
C ARG A 321 5.86 3.33 21.07
N GLN A 322 5.60 4.52 21.60
CA GLN A 322 4.82 4.72 22.83
C GLN A 322 3.38 4.22 22.66
N THR A 323 2.75 4.54 21.55
CA THR A 323 1.38 4.09 21.24
C THR A 323 1.29 2.56 21.22
N LEU A 324 2.30 1.88 20.68
CA LEU A 324 2.39 0.42 20.63
C LEU A 324 2.95 -0.21 21.92
N GLY A 325 3.42 0.58 22.88
CA GLY A 325 4.06 0.08 24.10
C GLY A 325 5.40 -0.64 23.86
N LYS A 326 6.03 -0.44 22.68
CA LYS A 326 7.26 -1.16 22.32
C LYS A 326 8.44 -0.89 23.24
N ASP A 327 8.48 0.27 23.90
CA ASP A 327 9.54 0.62 24.84
C ASP A 327 9.38 -0.07 26.21
N LEU A 328 8.18 -0.60 26.51
CA LEU A 328 7.90 -1.34 27.74
C LEU A 328 8.25 -2.84 27.64
N LEU A 329 8.49 -3.32 26.42
CA LEU A 329 8.75 -4.73 26.12
C LEU A 329 10.24 -5.05 25.91
N ARG A 330 11.11 -4.10 26.23
CA ARG A 330 12.58 -4.24 26.11
C ARG A 330 13.22 -4.70 27.40
#